data_27d2e11fe82d5bfa6540f30602c682bf
#
_entry.id   27d2e11fe82d5bfa6540f30602c682bf
#
_cell.length_a   1.000
_cell.length_b   1.000
_cell.length_c   1.000
_cell.angle_alpha   90.00
_cell.angle_beta   90.00
_cell.angle_gamma   90.00
#
_symmetry.space_group_name_H-M   'P 1'
#
loop_
_entity.id
_entity.type
_entity.pdbx_description
1 polymer ?
#
loop_
_entity_poly.entity_id
_entity_poly.type
_entity_poly.pdbx_seq_one_letter_code
_entity_poly.pdbx_strand_id
1 'polypeptide(L)'
;MSRMIQFLFKLVLCVLLAIAAAFAYLVVKSGDPLYTFYEWISPARFHQYDRLIRSVAHEHQLDPMLVKAVVWRESRFDPKKHGTHGERGLMQVSERAAIEWARENKISGFNPNQLFQPQTNLKAGTWYLHRAMAHWDHQSDPIPFALAEYNAGASRAQRWTGGNGVADMSEHQFLERIDFPATRGYVESIIKRYRFYQHRKRM
;
A
#
# COMPACT_ATOMS: atom_id res chain seq x y z
N MET A 1 45.63 -28.95 -3.85
CA MET A 1 44.44 -28.41 -4.56
C MET A 1 44.95 -27.70 -5.81
N SER A 2 44.52 -28.11 -7.02
CA SER A 2 45.07 -27.55 -8.28
C SER A 2 44.72 -26.04 -8.41
N ARG A 3 45.60 -25.25 -9.06
CA ARG A 3 45.35 -23.81 -9.33
C ARG A 3 43.98 -23.58 -9.99
N MET A 4 43.55 -24.50 -10.83
CA MET A 4 42.24 -24.49 -11.48
C MET A 4 41.07 -24.59 -10.50
N ILE A 5 41.15 -25.45 -9.48
CA ILE A 5 40.11 -25.60 -8.43
C ILE A 5 40.02 -24.31 -7.60
N GLN A 6 41.16 -23.69 -7.26
CA GLN A 6 41.18 -22.42 -6.53
C GLN A 6 40.57 -21.27 -7.37
N PHE A 7 40.83 -21.24 -8.66
CA PHE A 7 40.25 -20.25 -9.57
C PHE A 7 38.74 -20.41 -9.68
N LEU A 8 38.25 -21.65 -9.90
CA LEU A 8 36.81 -21.94 -9.94
C LEU A 8 36.11 -21.58 -8.62
N PHE A 9 36.73 -21.91 -7.49
CA PHE A 9 36.17 -21.54 -6.18
C PHE A 9 36.05 -20.02 -6.00
N LYS A 10 37.09 -19.25 -6.38
CA LYS A 10 37.05 -17.79 -6.32
C LYS A 10 35.99 -17.21 -7.26
N LEU A 11 35.85 -17.75 -8.46
CA LEU A 11 34.84 -17.32 -9.44
C LEU A 11 33.42 -17.55 -8.87
N VAL A 12 33.15 -18.75 -8.36
CA VAL A 12 31.84 -19.06 -7.76
C VAL A 12 31.55 -18.13 -6.56
N LEU A 13 32.55 -17.90 -5.70
CA LEU A 13 32.38 -16.99 -4.58
C LEU A 13 32.07 -15.54 -5.04
N CYS A 14 32.75 -15.03 -6.04
CA CYS A 14 32.48 -13.71 -6.61
C CYS A 14 31.07 -13.61 -7.18
N VAL A 15 30.59 -14.64 -7.89
CA VAL A 15 29.22 -14.69 -8.42
C VAL A 15 28.20 -14.70 -7.30
N LEU A 16 28.39 -15.50 -6.25
CA LEU A 16 27.50 -15.55 -5.10
C LEU A 16 27.46 -14.20 -4.36
N LEU A 17 28.59 -13.54 -4.18
CA LEU A 17 28.66 -12.20 -3.57
C LEU A 17 27.92 -11.15 -4.43
N ALA A 18 28.09 -11.20 -5.75
CA ALA A 18 27.38 -10.29 -6.65
C ALA A 18 25.85 -10.50 -6.62
N ILE A 19 25.40 -11.76 -6.58
CA ILE A 19 23.97 -12.09 -6.41
C ILE A 19 23.44 -11.59 -5.07
N ALA A 20 24.18 -11.81 -3.99
CA ALA A 20 23.80 -11.34 -2.64
C ALA A 20 23.73 -9.82 -2.58
N ALA A 21 24.67 -9.11 -3.18
CA ALA A 21 24.68 -7.64 -3.23
C ALA A 21 23.49 -7.09 -4.05
N ALA A 22 23.21 -7.69 -5.21
CA ALA A 22 22.06 -7.32 -6.05
C ALA A 22 20.73 -7.57 -5.31
N PHE A 23 20.63 -8.69 -4.61
CA PHE A 23 19.47 -9.00 -3.78
C PHE A 23 19.30 -8.00 -2.64
N ALA A 24 20.36 -7.73 -1.88
CA ALA A 24 20.35 -6.75 -0.79
C ALA A 24 19.94 -5.36 -1.30
N TYR A 25 20.46 -4.92 -2.45
CA TYR A 25 20.07 -3.66 -3.08
C TYR A 25 18.58 -3.60 -3.40
N LEU A 26 18.01 -4.66 -4.01
CA LEU A 26 16.58 -4.73 -4.32
C LEU A 26 15.71 -4.70 -3.06
N VAL A 27 16.13 -5.40 -2.02
CA VAL A 27 15.43 -5.48 -0.74
C VAL A 27 15.41 -4.10 -0.05
N VAL A 28 16.55 -3.42 0.00
CA VAL A 28 16.65 -2.07 0.59
C VAL A 28 15.81 -1.06 -0.21
N LYS A 29 15.83 -1.15 -1.55
CA LYS A 29 15.07 -0.26 -2.42
C LYS A 29 13.54 -0.42 -2.28
N SER A 30 13.06 -1.56 -1.78
CA SER A 30 11.63 -1.83 -1.57
C SER A 30 10.97 -0.98 -0.48
N GLY A 31 11.75 -0.36 0.41
CA GLY A 31 11.26 0.42 1.55
C GLY A 31 10.91 -0.40 2.79
N ASP A 32 10.86 -1.73 2.67
CA ASP A 32 10.72 -2.66 3.79
C ASP A 32 11.52 -3.93 3.48
N PRO A 33 12.81 -3.95 3.87
CA PRO A 33 13.72 -5.05 3.57
C PRO A 33 13.24 -6.40 4.09
N LEU A 34 12.85 -6.44 5.35
CA LEU A 34 12.42 -7.68 6.01
C LEU A 34 11.18 -8.26 5.35
N TYR A 35 10.19 -7.40 5.10
CA TYR A 35 8.97 -7.84 4.43
C TYR A 35 9.25 -8.35 3.01
N THR A 36 10.09 -7.66 2.25
CA THR A 36 10.44 -8.08 0.88
C THR A 36 11.19 -9.42 0.88
N PHE A 37 12.01 -9.67 1.88
CA PHE A 37 12.65 -10.96 2.09
C PHE A 37 11.60 -12.05 2.37
N TYR A 38 10.65 -11.79 3.30
CA TYR A 38 9.57 -12.73 3.60
C TYR A 38 8.64 -12.98 2.40
N GLU A 39 8.32 -11.93 1.64
CA GLU A 39 7.54 -12.05 0.40
C GLU A 39 8.22 -12.97 -0.61
N TRP A 40 9.55 -12.92 -0.67
CA TRP A 40 10.33 -13.75 -1.59
C TRP A 40 10.40 -15.22 -1.15
N ILE A 41 10.56 -15.51 0.13
CA ILE A 41 10.65 -16.89 0.65
C ILE A 41 9.28 -17.56 0.88
N SER A 42 8.20 -16.77 0.97
CA SER A 42 6.84 -17.26 1.20
C SER A 42 5.82 -16.55 0.29
N PRO A 43 5.99 -16.61 -1.04
CA PRO A 43 5.19 -15.80 -1.97
C PRO A 43 3.68 -16.09 -1.85
N ALA A 44 3.29 -17.34 -1.61
CA ALA A 44 1.88 -17.73 -1.50
C ALA A 44 1.12 -16.89 -0.47
N ARG A 45 1.73 -16.57 0.68
CA ARG A 45 1.12 -15.77 1.73
C ARG A 45 0.79 -14.34 1.27
N PHE A 46 1.66 -13.76 0.44
CA PHE A 46 1.58 -12.36 0.06
C PHE A 46 0.89 -12.12 -1.29
N HIS A 47 0.63 -13.20 -2.04
CA HIS A 47 -0.07 -13.15 -3.31
C HIS A 47 -1.48 -13.77 -3.29
N GLN A 48 -1.89 -14.33 -2.15
CA GLN A 48 -3.19 -15.00 -2.01
C GLN A 48 -4.39 -14.09 -2.32
N TYR A 49 -4.26 -12.77 -2.14
CA TYR A 49 -5.33 -11.81 -2.39
C TYR A 49 -5.20 -11.08 -3.74
N ASP A 50 -4.19 -11.35 -4.56
CA ASP A 50 -3.92 -10.61 -5.79
C ASP A 50 -5.09 -10.63 -6.77
N ARG A 51 -5.77 -11.78 -6.91
CA ARG A 51 -6.96 -11.89 -7.76
C ARG A 51 -8.10 -11.01 -7.25
N LEU A 52 -8.33 -11.03 -5.94
CA LEU A 52 -9.39 -10.25 -5.32
C LEU A 52 -9.10 -8.75 -5.36
N ILE A 53 -7.84 -8.37 -5.07
CA ILE A 53 -7.38 -6.97 -5.17
C ILE A 53 -7.58 -6.44 -6.61
N ARG A 54 -7.21 -7.22 -7.63
CA ARG A 54 -7.47 -6.83 -9.03
C ARG A 54 -8.94 -6.60 -9.30
N SER A 55 -9.80 -7.53 -8.88
CA SER A 55 -11.24 -7.41 -9.09
C SER A 55 -11.80 -6.12 -8.49
N VAL A 56 -11.56 -5.87 -7.19
CA VAL A 56 -12.11 -4.68 -6.52
C VAL A 56 -11.48 -3.37 -6.99
N ALA A 57 -10.20 -3.38 -7.38
CA ALA A 57 -9.55 -2.21 -7.94
C ALA A 57 -10.15 -1.83 -9.29
N HIS A 58 -10.42 -2.80 -10.17
CA HIS A 58 -11.09 -2.55 -11.45
C HIS A 58 -12.52 -2.05 -11.29
N GLU A 59 -13.27 -2.56 -10.30
CA GLU A 59 -14.63 -2.07 -9.99
C GLU A 59 -14.63 -0.54 -9.71
N HIS A 60 -13.53 -0.01 -9.18
CA HIS A 60 -13.37 1.39 -8.80
C HIS A 60 -12.35 2.16 -9.65
N GLN A 61 -11.92 1.62 -10.81
CA GLN A 61 -10.96 2.25 -11.72
C GLN A 61 -9.63 2.68 -11.03
N LEU A 62 -9.20 1.92 -10.01
CA LEU A 62 -7.92 2.11 -9.34
C LEU A 62 -6.85 1.18 -9.90
N ASP A 63 -5.59 1.62 -9.82
CA ASP A 63 -4.46 0.72 -10.09
C ASP A 63 -4.40 -0.37 -9.01
N PRO A 64 -4.49 -1.66 -9.37
CA PRO A 64 -4.41 -2.76 -8.42
C PRO A 64 -3.12 -2.77 -7.59
N MET A 65 -2.02 -2.25 -8.14
CA MET A 65 -0.74 -2.17 -7.43
C MET A 65 -0.77 -1.11 -6.32
N LEU A 66 -1.55 -0.03 -6.51
CA LEU A 66 -1.79 0.97 -5.46
C LEU A 66 -2.59 0.33 -4.32
N VAL A 67 -3.70 -0.34 -4.62
CA VAL A 67 -4.52 -1.05 -3.61
C VAL A 67 -3.67 -2.08 -2.86
N LYS A 68 -2.84 -2.85 -3.56
CA LYS A 68 -1.91 -3.81 -2.95
C LYS A 68 -0.90 -3.14 -2.02
N ALA A 69 -0.36 -1.98 -2.38
CA ALA A 69 0.56 -1.22 -1.54
C ALA A 69 -0.12 -0.68 -0.27
N VAL A 70 -1.39 -0.27 -0.36
CA VAL A 70 -2.19 0.10 0.82
C VAL A 70 -2.41 -1.11 1.73
N VAL A 71 -2.84 -2.26 1.20
CA VAL A 71 -3.00 -3.51 1.99
C VAL A 71 -1.68 -3.91 2.67
N TRP A 72 -0.56 -3.80 1.94
CA TRP A 72 0.76 -4.04 2.53
C TRP A 72 1.02 -3.10 3.72
N ARG A 73 0.74 -1.83 3.61
CA ARG A 73 0.99 -0.85 4.68
C ARG A 73 0.08 -1.05 5.86
N GLU A 74 -1.21 -1.29 5.60
CA GLU A 74 -2.25 -1.39 6.62
C GLU A 74 -2.13 -2.66 7.47
N SER A 75 -1.99 -3.82 6.86
CA SER A 75 -2.09 -5.09 7.58
C SER A 75 -0.95 -6.07 7.37
N ARG A 76 -0.04 -5.81 6.44
CA ARG A 76 0.89 -6.85 5.97
C ARG A 76 0.16 -8.12 5.48
N PHE A 77 -1.00 -7.92 4.83
CA PHE A 77 -1.90 -8.97 4.34
C PHE A 77 -2.49 -9.86 5.44
N ASP A 78 -2.57 -9.37 6.68
CA ASP A 78 -3.29 -10.06 7.76
C ASP A 78 -4.77 -9.65 7.77
N PRO A 79 -5.71 -10.57 7.40
CA PRO A 79 -7.13 -10.26 7.38
C PRO A 79 -7.74 -10.12 8.78
N LYS A 80 -7.03 -10.59 9.82
CA LYS A 80 -7.49 -10.55 11.20
C LYS A 80 -6.90 -9.40 12.00
N LYS A 81 -6.15 -8.50 11.34
CA LYS A 81 -5.51 -7.38 12.02
C LYS A 81 -6.55 -6.45 12.63
N HIS A 82 -6.32 -6.08 13.90
CA HIS A 82 -7.00 -5.02 14.61
C HIS A 82 -6.09 -3.80 14.71
N GLY A 83 -6.62 -2.64 14.40
CA GLY A 83 -5.96 -1.35 14.63
C GLY A 83 -6.21 -0.84 16.05
N THR A 84 -5.43 0.16 16.46
CA THR A 84 -5.50 0.74 17.81
C THR A 84 -6.77 1.54 18.08
N HIS A 85 -7.47 1.97 17.02
CA HIS A 85 -8.72 2.73 17.10
C HIS A 85 -9.93 1.92 16.59
N GLY A 86 -9.78 0.57 16.54
CA GLY A 86 -10.86 -0.32 16.14
C GLY A 86 -10.96 -0.58 14.64
N GLU A 87 -9.94 -0.18 13.86
CA GLU A 87 -9.84 -0.53 12.45
C GLU A 87 -9.65 -2.05 12.30
N ARG A 88 -10.17 -2.61 11.19
CA ARG A 88 -10.21 -4.06 10.98
C ARG A 88 -9.73 -4.48 9.60
N GLY A 89 -9.01 -5.59 9.57
CA GLY A 89 -8.72 -6.39 8.39
C GLY A 89 -7.65 -5.82 7.46
N LEU A 90 -7.69 -6.26 6.20
CA LEU A 90 -6.63 -6.05 5.20
C LEU A 90 -6.30 -4.57 4.94
N MET A 91 -7.31 -3.71 4.85
CA MET A 91 -7.16 -2.28 4.58
C MET A 91 -7.44 -1.42 5.82
N GLN A 92 -7.52 -2.02 7.03
CA GLN A 92 -7.74 -1.35 8.30
C GLN A 92 -8.91 -0.35 8.23
N VAL A 93 -10.06 -0.86 7.78
CA VAL A 93 -11.26 -0.04 7.64
C VAL A 93 -11.89 0.19 9.01
N SER A 94 -12.18 1.46 9.35
CA SER A 94 -12.90 1.80 10.57
C SER A 94 -14.37 1.40 10.46
N GLU A 95 -15.01 1.17 11.61
CA GLU A 95 -16.42 0.83 11.67
C GLU A 95 -17.30 1.92 11.04
N ARG A 96 -16.99 3.19 11.32
CA ARG A 96 -17.69 4.34 10.73
C ARG A 96 -17.62 4.33 9.20
N ALA A 97 -16.41 4.14 8.63
CA ALA A 97 -16.22 4.10 7.19
C ALA A 97 -16.96 2.92 6.55
N ALA A 98 -16.96 1.76 7.22
CA ALA A 98 -17.66 0.59 6.73
C ALA A 98 -19.19 0.72 6.75
N ILE A 99 -19.75 1.35 7.79
CA ILE A 99 -21.18 1.65 7.85
C ILE A 99 -21.57 2.63 6.74
N GLU A 100 -20.77 3.66 6.50
CA GLU A 100 -20.98 4.60 5.39
C GLU A 100 -20.95 3.87 4.04
N TRP A 101 -19.93 3.05 3.79
CA TRP A 101 -19.83 2.22 2.59
C TRP A 101 -21.07 1.31 2.42
N ALA A 102 -21.49 0.62 3.48
CA ALA A 102 -22.63 -0.28 3.43
C ALA A 102 -23.94 0.47 3.09
N ARG A 103 -24.14 1.65 3.66
CA ARG A 103 -25.29 2.50 3.39
C ARG A 103 -25.32 2.97 1.94
N GLU A 104 -24.21 3.53 1.43
CA GLU A 104 -24.12 4.06 0.06
C GLU A 104 -24.27 2.95 -0.99
N ASN A 105 -23.84 1.72 -0.68
CA ASN A 105 -23.98 0.57 -1.55
C ASN A 105 -25.25 -0.27 -1.29
N LYS A 106 -26.18 0.24 -0.45
CA LYS A 106 -27.49 -0.40 -0.14
C LYS A 106 -27.35 -1.85 0.39
N ILE A 107 -26.30 -2.10 1.18
CA ILE A 107 -26.02 -3.43 1.76
C ILE A 107 -26.81 -3.54 3.06
N SER A 108 -27.90 -4.33 3.04
CA SER A 108 -28.69 -4.61 4.22
C SER A 108 -28.02 -5.63 5.14
N GLY A 109 -28.20 -5.47 6.45
CA GLY A 109 -27.68 -6.42 7.44
C GLY A 109 -26.15 -6.44 7.60
N PHE A 110 -25.47 -5.38 7.16
CA PHE A 110 -24.03 -5.27 7.36
C PHE A 110 -23.68 -5.24 8.84
N ASN A 111 -22.66 -6.06 9.20
CA ASN A 111 -22.10 -6.10 10.55
C ASN A 111 -20.59 -5.77 10.46
N PRO A 112 -20.07 -4.85 11.29
CA PRO A 112 -18.65 -4.47 11.26
C PRO A 112 -17.65 -5.64 11.43
N ASN A 113 -18.04 -6.75 12.06
CA ASN A 113 -17.19 -7.94 12.14
C ASN A 113 -16.98 -8.62 10.77
N GLN A 114 -17.81 -8.35 9.78
CA GLN A 114 -17.59 -8.82 8.40
C GLN A 114 -16.35 -8.17 7.76
N LEU A 115 -15.80 -7.11 8.35
CA LEU A 115 -14.52 -6.53 7.91
C LEU A 115 -13.32 -7.46 8.11
N PHE A 116 -13.43 -8.55 8.85
CA PHE A 116 -12.41 -9.60 8.89
C PHE A 116 -12.48 -10.56 7.69
N GLN A 117 -13.55 -10.47 6.90
CA GLN A 117 -13.67 -11.20 5.64
C GLN A 117 -12.92 -10.41 4.54
N PRO A 118 -11.92 -11.02 3.87
CA PRO A 118 -11.10 -10.35 2.87
C PRO A 118 -11.90 -9.61 1.79
N GLN A 119 -12.94 -10.24 1.27
CA GLN A 119 -13.77 -9.67 0.22
C GLN A 119 -14.51 -8.40 0.68
N THR A 120 -15.16 -8.45 1.83
CA THR A 120 -15.89 -7.31 2.42
C THR A 120 -14.94 -6.17 2.73
N ASN A 121 -13.79 -6.48 3.32
CA ASN A 121 -12.80 -5.49 3.70
C ASN A 121 -12.21 -4.76 2.49
N LEU A 122 -11.79 -5.53 1.48
CA LEU A 122 -11.25 -4.97 0.24
C LEU A 122 -12.27 -4.12 -0.51
N LYS A 123 -13.55 -4.55 -0.60
CA LYS A 123 -14.61 -3.74 -1.20
C LYS A 123 -14.79 -2.41 -0.47
N ALA A 124 -14.92 -2.44 0.85
CA ALA A 124 -15.12 -1.22 1.64
C ALA A 124 -13.88 -0.30 1.58
N GLY A 125 -12.69 -0.84 1.77
CA GLY A 125 -11.45 -0.06 1.76
C GLY A 125 -11.13 0.53 0.40
N THR A 126 -11.33 -0.23 -0.69
CA THR A 126 -11.11 0.25 -2.06
C THR A 126 -12.12 1.32 -2.45
N TRP A 127 -13.40 1.18 -2.05
CA TRP A 127 -14.40 2.22 -2.24
C TRP A 127 -14.00 3.53 -1.53
N TYR A 128 -13.48 3.45 -0.31
CA TYR A 128 -13.04 4.62 0.44
C TYR A 128 -11.81 5.29 -0.20
N LEU A 129 -10.86 4.49 -0.68
CA LEU A 129 -9.70 4.99 -1.41
C LEU A 129 -10.11 5.66 -2.73
N HIS A 130 -11.03 5.05 -3.49
CA HIS A 130 -11.57 5.64 -4.72
C HIS A 130 -12.22 6.99 -4.46
N ARG A 131 -13.02 7.10 -3.40
CA ARG A 131 -13.66 8.37 -3.01
C ARG A 131 -12.62 9.45 -2.69
N ALA A 132 -11.56 9.08 -1.97
CA ALA A 132 -10.45 10.00 -1.71
C ALA A 132 -9.74 10.40 -3.01
N MET A 133 -9.48 9.48 -3.92
CA MET A 133 -8.90 9.77 -5.23
C MET A 133 -9.78 10.74 -6.04
N ALA A 134 -11.09 10.53 -6.08
CA ALA A 134 -12.03 11.41 -6.75
C ALA A 134 -12.11 12.81 -6.13
N HIS A 135 -11.92 12.93 -4.81
CA HIS A 135 -11.86 14.22 -4.13
C HIS A 135 -10.65 15.07 -4.58
N TRP A 136 -9.56 14.42 -4.97
CA TRP A 136 -8.31 15.06 -5.37
C TRP A 136 -8.02 14.97 -6.88
N ASP A 137 -9.03 14.70 -7.71
CA ASP A 137 -8.89 14.53 -9.17
C ASP A 137 -8.43 15.80 -9.91
N HIS A 138 -8.57 16.95 -9.25
CA HIS A 138 -8.08 18.24 -9.72
C HIS A 138 -6.55 18.40 -9.60
N GLN A 139 -5.86 17.51 -8.89
CA GLN A 139 -4.41 17.48 -8.80
C GLN A 139 -3.83 16.61 -9.93
N SER A 140 -2.70 16.97 -10.50
CA SER A 140 -2.03 16.19 -11.55
C SER A 140 -1.60 14.79 -11.10
N ASP A 141 -1.25 14.64 -9.80
CA ASP A 141 -1.07 13.36 -9.12
C ASP A 141 -1.91 13.33 -7.84
N PRO A 142 -3.13 12.74 -7.85
CA PRO A 142 -3.99 12.68 -6.69
C PRO A 142 -3.54 11.70 -5.60
N ILE A 143 -2.61 10.79 -5.90
CA ILE A 143 -2.25 9.68 -5.00
C ILE A 143 -1.75 10.17 -3.63
N PRO A 144 -0.79 11.10 -3.50
CA PRO A 144 -0.31 11.54 -2.19
C PRO A 144 -1.42 12.10 -1.30
N PHE A 145 -2.30 12.89 -1.90
CA PHE A 145 -3.41 13.56 -1.21
C PHE A 145 -4.47 12.56 -0.75
N ALA A 146 -4.87 11.65 -1.63
CA ALA A 146 -5.83 10.59 -1.32
C ALA A 146 -5.34 9.64 -0.23
N LEU A 147 -4.05 9.29 -0.22
CA LEU A 147 -3.44 8.50 0.83
C LEU A 147 -3.41 9.22 2.17
N ALA A 148 -3.10 10.52 2.17
CA ALA A 148 -3.14 11.34 3.37
C ALA A 148 -4.57 11.47 3.92
N GLU A 149 -5.57 11.66 3.04
CA GLU A 149 -6.99 11.65 3.39
C GLU A 149 -7.43 10.30 3.96
N TYR A 150 -7.05 9.21 3.33
CA TYR A 150 -7.36 7.86 3.78
C TYR A 150 -6.88 7.62 5.21
N ASN A 151 -5.67 8.06 5.54
CA ASN A 151 -5.04 7.85 6.85
C ASN A 151 -5.51 8.85 7.92
N ALA A 152 -5.63 10.14 7.56
CA ALA A 152 -5.83 11.22 8.53
C ALA A 152 -7.20 11.91 8.43
N GLY A 153 -7.97 11.62 7.39
CA GLY A 153 -9.27 12.22 7.09
C GLY A 153 -9.19 13.49 6.25
N ALA A 154 -10.28 13.77 5.53
CA ALA A 154 -10.39 14.84 4.54
C ALA A 154 -10.02 16.23 5.10
N SER A 155 -10.53 16.60 6.28
CA SER A 155 -10.29 17.92 6.87
C SER A 155 -8.80 18.20 7.13
N ARG A 156 -8.01 17.16 7.53
CA ARG A 156 -6.57 17.32 7.72
C ARG A 156 -5.85 17.40 6.38
N ALA A 157 -6.20 16.54 5.44
CA ALA A 157 -5.62 16.58 4.10
C ALA A 157 -5.82 17.93 3.42
N GLN A 158 -7.04 18.51 3.50
CA GLN A 158 -7.35 19.85 3.00
C GLN A 158 -6.53 20.96 3.70
N ARG A 159 -6.34 20.87 5.01
CA ARG A 159 -5.51 21.83 5.74
C ARG A 159 -4.08 21.84 5.22
N TRP A 160 -3.51 20.69 4.89
CA TRP A 160 -2.14 20.58 4.37
C TRP A 160 -1.98 21.13 2.94
N THR A 161 -3.08 21.27 2.19
CA THR A 161 -3.04 21.98 0.90
C THR A 161 -3.15 23.49 1.03
N GLY A 162 -3.48 24.03 2.21
CA GLY A 162 -3.69 25.45 2.42
C GLY A 162 -5.13 25.91 2.17
N GLY A 163 -6.08 24.98 2.06
CA GLY A 163 -7.52 25.27 1.90
C GLY A 163 -8.02 25.12 0.46
N ASN A 164 -9.28 25.49 0.23
CA ASN A 164 -9.93 25.33 -1.07
C ASN A 164 -9.27 26.21 -2.17
N GLY A 165 -8.96 25.60 -3.30
CA GLY A 165 -8.50 26.31 -4.50
C GLY A 165 -6.98 26.44 -4.66
N VAL A 166 -6.20 25.60 -3.96
CA VAL A 166 -4.75 25.58 -4.16
C VAL A 166 -4.40 24.99 -5.53
N ALA A 167 -3.52 25.71 -6.22
CA ALA A 167 -2.91 25.26 -7.46
C ALA A 167 -2.31 23.86 -7.32
N ASP A 168 -2.18 23.19 -8.45
CA ASP A 168 -1.51 21.89 -8.55
C ASP A 168 -0.20 21.86 -7.75
N MET A 169 -0.07 20.87 -6.90
CA MET A 169 1.04 20.75 -5.96
C MET A 169 1.78 19.42 -6.18
N SER A 170 3.10 19.48 -6.28
CA SER A 170 3.91 18.28 -6.40
C SER A 170 3.85 17.42 -5.14
N GLU A 171 4.10 16.10 -5.28
CA GLU A 171 4.22 15.17 -4.16
C GLU A 171 5.15 15.69 -3.05
N HIS A 172 6.34 16.19 -3.43
CA HIS A 172 7.34 16.69 -2.49
C HIS A 172 6.79 17.89 -1.68
N GLN A 173 6.21 18.88 -2.35
CA GLN A 173 5.63 20.05 -1.69
C GLN A 173 4.51 19.67 -0.72
N PHE A 174 3.67 18.71 -1.11
CA PHE A 174 2.58 18.25 -0.24
C PHE A 174 3.12 17.50 0.98
N LEU A 175 4.07 16.57 0.79
CA LEU A 175 4.67 15.82 1.89
C LEU A 175 5.34 16.71 2.93
N GLU A 176 6.00 17.81 2.52
CA GLU A 176 6.60 18.77 3.44
C GLU A 176 5.56 19.50 4.32
N ARG A 177 4.35 19.68 3.83
CA ARG A 177 3.25 20.34 4.55
C ARG A 177 2.52 19.42 5.55
N ILE A 178 2.69 18.11 5.46
CA ILE A 178 2.11 17.17 6.42
C ILE A 178 2.82 17.34 7.77
N ASP A 179 2.16 17.95 8.73
CA ASP A 179 2.66 18.22 10.09
C ASP A 179 2.55 17.00 11.04
N PHE A 180 1.95 15.90 10.59
CA PHE A 180 1.89 14.61 11.30
C PHE A 180 2.94 13.64 10.76
N PRO A 181 4.07 13.40 11.47
CA PRO A 181 5.14 12.51 10.98
C PRO A 181 4.66 11.10 10.65
N ALA A 182 3.68 10.58 11.41
CA ALA A 182 3.11 9.26 11.16
C ALA A 182 2.38 9.19 9.81
N THR A 183 1.57 10.21 9.48
CA THR A 183 0.86 10.27 8.19
C THR A 183 1.84 10.53 7.04
N ARG A 184 2.83 11.40 7.21
CA ARG A 184 3.88 11.60 6.19
C ARG A 184 4.59 10.28 5.87
N GLY A 185 5.08 9.57 6.88
CA GLY A 185 5.73 8.27 6.70
C GLY A 185 4.79 7.19 6.15
N TYR A 186 3.49 7.28 6.44
CA TYR A 186 2.46 6.43 5.83
C TYR A 186 2.41 6.64 4.31
N VAL A 187 2.24 7.88 3.86
CA VAL A 187 2.15 8.24 2.43
C VAL A 187 3.43 7.85 1.70
N GLU A 188 4.59 8.28 2.20
CA GLU A 188 5.90 7.97 1.61
C GLU A 188 6.13 6.47 1.44
N SER A 189 5.80 5.68 2.47
CA SER A 189 6.01 4.22 2.44
C SER A 189 5.12 3.52 1.42
N ILE A 190 3.86 3.97 1.24
CA ILE A 190 2.95 3.40 0.24
C ILE A 190 3.40 3.77 -1.17
N ILE A 191 3.74 5.03 -1.42
CA ILE A 191 4.22 5.47 -2.74
C ILE A 191 5.48 4.70 -3.15
N LYS A 192 6.42 4.56 -2.22
CA LYS A 192 7.64 3.77 -2.45
C LYS A 192 7.32 2.30 -2.78
N ARG A 193 6.39 1.68 -2.04
CA ARG A 193 5.96 0.30 -2.28
C ARG A 193 5.17 0.16 -3.58
N TYR A 194 4.32 1.10 -3.90
CA TYR A 194 3.57 1.14 -5.16
C TYR A 194 4.51 1.19 -6.37
N ARG A 195 5.47 2.12 -6.37
CA ARG A 195 6.50 2.19 -7.41
C ARG A 195 7.33 0.91 -7.53
N PHE A 196 7.64 0.28 -6.40
CA PHE A 196 8.33 -1.00 -6.39
C PHE A 196 7.50 -2.11 -7.05
N TYR A 197 6.20 -2.18 -6.81
CA TYR A 197 5.31 -3.15 -7.46
C TYR A 197 5.18 -2.88 -8.96
N GLN A 198 5.01 -1.63 -9.37
CA GLN A 198 4.96 -1.25 -10.79
C GLN A 198 6.22 -1.68 -11.56
N HIS A 199 7.41 -1.42 -11.03
CA HIS A 199 8.66 -1.80 -11.68
C HIS A 199 8.83 -3.32 -11.83
N ARG A 200 8.25 -4.09 -10.94
CA ARG A 200 8.33 -5.56 -10.99
C ARG A 200 7.20 -6.20 -11.79
N LYS A 201 6.21 -5.44 -12.26
CA LYS A 201 4.98 -5.96 -12.89
C LYS A 201 4.36 -7.13 -12.10
N ARG A 202 4.49 -7.09 -10.76
CA ARG A 202 4.06 -8.16 -9.87
C ARG A 202 2.66 -7.90 -9.35
N MET A 203 1.75 -8.49 -10.04
CA MET A 203 0.48 -8.96 -9.49
C MET A 203 0.19 -10.35 -9.98
#